data_585e1b1485dc7f8e460ed4f6f67c34f9
#
_entry.id   585e1b1485dc7f8e460ed4f6f67c34f9
#
_cell.length_a   1.000
_cell.length_b   1.000
_cell.length_c   1.000
_cell.angle_alpha   90.00
_cell.angle_beta   90.00
_cell.angle_gamma   90.00
#
_symmetry.space_group_name_H-M   'P 1'
#
loop_
_entity.id
_entity.type
_entity.pdbx_description
1 polymer ?
#
loop_
_entity_poly.entity_id
_entity_poly.type
_entity_poly.pdbx_seq_one_letter_code
_entity_poly.pdbx_strand_id
1 'polypeptide(L)'
;MTEVALIPRRGQLLANAGLTVRSPVTLAEEHVLLLAQVAARAEELLAAIADGGWPGVELAALADYAQAEVLRQASDEETLLFPAASAREAAGLARDHARLRSAAELLARAAAGEQPMSPGQVAIAARDFVALLERHLLAEESLLRR
;
A
#
# COMPACT_ATOMS: atom_id res chain seq x y z
N MET A 1 8.05 6.57 24.53
CA MET A 1 7.88 6.62 23.91
C MET A 1 7.21 6.46 23.32
N THR A 2 7.00 6.14 23.54
CA THR A 2 6.28 6.19 23.08
C THR A 2 5.77 6.40 21.89
N GLU A 3 5.63 7.33 21.61
CA GLU A 3 5.11 7.62 20.35
C GLU A 3 5.66 6.80 19.30
N VAL A 4 6.90 6.36 19.43
CA VAL A 4 7.53 5.47 18.49
C VAL A 4 6.83 4.15 18.41
N ALA A 5 6.40 3.66 19.56
CA ALA A 5 5.69 2.40 19.60
C ALA A 5 4.32 2.50 18.96
N LEU A 6 3.84 3.72 18.82
CA LEU A 6 2.53 3.97 18.27
C LEU A 6 2.70 4.58 16.89
N ILE A 7 2.22 3.90 15.89
CA ILE A 7 2.25 4.44 14.54
C ILE A 7 1.25 5.57 14.46
N PRO A 8 1.68 6.80 14.18
CA PRO A 8 0.76 7.92 14.13
C PRO A 8 -0.31 7.69 13.07
N ARG A 9 -1.47 8.15 13.35
CA ARG A 9 -2.53 8.16 12.36
C ARG A 9 -2.17 9.18 11.31
N ARG A 10 -2.73 9.03 10.15
CA ARG A 10 -2.38 9.89 9.04
C ARG A 10 -2.63 11.35 9.35
N GLY A 11 -3.75 11.64 10.01
CA GLY A 11 -4.03 13.00 10.41
C GLY A 11 -2.97 13.57 11.34
N GLN A 12 -2.48 12.75 12.26
CA GLN A 12 -1.43 13.18 13.17
C GLN A 12 -0.13 13.46 12.41
N LEU A 13 0.19 12.58 11.46
CA LEU A 13 1.40 12.78 10.67
C LEU A 13 1.35 14.09 9.90
N LEU A 14 0.25 14.37 9.24
CA LEU A 14 0.10 15.61 8.49
C LEU A 14 0.10 16.83 9.39
N ALA A 15 -0.57 16.73 10.52
CA ALA A 15 -0.63 17.84 11.48
C ALA A 15 0.76 18.16 12.03
N ASN A 16 1.61 17.16 12.15
CA ASN A 16 2.94 17.33 12.72
C ASN A 16 4.03 17.50 11.67
N ALA A 17 3.68 17.58 10.39
CA ALA A 17 4.67 17.57 9.34
C ALA A 17 5.69 18.70 9.45
N GLY A 18 5.27 19.84 9.98
CA GLY A 18 6.17 20.94 10.17
C GLY A 18 7.00 20.86 11.43
N LEU A 19 6.69 19.90 12.30
CA LEU A 19 7.31 19.80 13.62
C LEU A 19 8.33 18.69 13.70
N THR A 20 8.06 17.57 13.05
CA THR A 20 8.93 16.40 13.18
C THR A 20 9.14 15.73 11.84
N VAL A 21 10.30 15.09 11.72
CA VAL A 21 10.59 14.23 10.58
C VAL A 21 10.56 12.80 11.07
N ARG A 22 9.86 11.93 10.35
CA ARG A 22 9.78 10.53 10.73
C ARG A 22 11.13 9.87 10.54
N SER A 23 11.53 9.09 11.53
CA SER A 23 12.79 8.36 11.43
C SER A 23 12.64 7.19 10.45
N PRO A 24 13.72 6.77 9.80
CA PRO A 24 13.67 5.59 8.95
C PRO A 24 13.21 4.33 9.68
N VAL A 25 13.55 4.21 10.97
CA VAL A 25 13.11 3.05 11.77
C VAL A 25 11.60 3.04 11.91
N THR A 26 11.00 4.19 12.24
CA THR A 26 9.56 4.29 12.36
C THR A 26 8.87 3.99 11.03
N LEU A 27 9.41 4.51 9.94
CA LEU A 27 8.82 4.24 8.62
C LEU A 27 8.93 2.78 8.26
N ALA A 28 10.06 2.15 8.58
CA ALA A 28 10.23 0.72 8.31
C ALA A 28 9.22 -0.10 9.09
N GLU A 29 8.96 0.26 10.35
CA GLU A 29 7.96 -0.43 11.15
C GLU A 29 6.55 -0.27 10.56
N GLU A 30 6.22 0.92 10.09
CA GLU A 30 4.93 1.15 9.45
C GLU A 30 4.80 0.34 8.18
N HIS A 31 5.88 0.25 7.41
CA HIS A 31 5.88 -0.52 6.17
C HIS A 31 5.68 -2.01 6.45
N VAL A 32 6.30 -2.54 7.51
CA VAL A 32 6.11 -3.93 7.89
C VAL A 32 4.65 -4.20 8.21
N LEU A 33 4.02 -3.31 8.97
CA LEU A 33 2.61 -3.47 9.33
C LEU A 33 1.70 -3.37 8.11
N LEU A 34 1.97 -2.39 7.25
CA LEU A 34 1.17 -2.19 6.05
C LEU A 34 1.24 -3.43 5.14
N LEU A 35 2.46 -3.91 4.90
CA LEU A 35 2.65 -5.06 4.04
C LEU A 35 2.02 -6.32 4.64
N ALA A 36 2.15 -6.51 5.96
CA ALA A 36 1.55 -7.65 6.63
C ALA A 36 0.03 -7.65 6.51
N GLN A 37 -0.59 -6.48 6.62
CA GLN A 37 -2.04 -6.37 6.50
C GLN A 37 -2.51 -6.65 5.08
N VAL A 38 -1.78 -6.14 4.10
CA VAL A 38 -2.10 -6.41 2.70
C VAL A 38 -1.91 -7.90 2.39
N ALA A 39 -0.79 -8.47 2.83
CA ALA A 39 -0.49 -9.87 2.56
C ALA A 39 -1.53 -10.80 3.20
N ALA A 40 -1.96 -10.50 4.42
CA ALA A 40 -2.97 -11.31 5.10
C ALA A 40 -4.28 -11.32 4.32
N ARG A 41 -4.70 -10.16 3.83
CA ARG A 41 -5.94 -10.08 3.05
C ARG A 41 -5.81 -10.76 1.70
N ALA A 42 -4.63 -10.67 1.10
CA ALA A 42 -4.38 -11.35 -0.16
C ALA A 42 -4.40 -12.87 0.04
N GLU A 43 -3.84 -13.36 1.15
CA GLU A 43 -3.86 -14.79 1.44
C GLU A 43 -5.28 -15.30 1.65
N GLU A 44 -6.10 -14.53 2.35
CA GLU A 44 -7.50 -14.89 2.53
C GLU A 44 -8.24 -14.95 1.20
N LEU A 45 -7.95 -14.00 0.33
CA LEU A 45 -8.53 -13.96 -1.01
C LEU A 45 -8.12 -15.18 -1.81
N LEU A 46 -6.82 -15.51 -1.80
CA LEU A 46 -6.32 -16.65 -2.54
C LEU A 46 -6.90 -17.96 -2.01
N ALA A 47 -7.07 -18.08 -0.69
CA ALA A 47 -7.68 -19.25 -0.09
C ALA A 47 -9.14 -19.38 -0.51
N ALA A 48 -9.88 -18.28 -0.56
CA ALA A 48 -11.27 -18.30 -1.01
C ALA A 48 -11.37 -18.72 -2.47
N ILE A 49 -10.44 -18.26 -3.30
CA ILE A 49 -10.41 -18.67 -4.71
C ILE A 49 -10.15 -20.16 -4.83
N ALA A 50 -9.23 -20.69 -4.01
CA ALA A 50 -8.93 -22.13 -4.04
C ALA A 50 -10.11 -22.98 -3.61
N ASP A 51 -10.97 -22.44 -2.76
CA ASP A 51 -12.18 -23.16 -2.31
C ASP A 51 -13.28 -23.15 -3.36
N GLY A 52 -13.15 -22.34 -4.39
CA GLY A 52 -14.12 -22.24 -5.47
C GLY A 52 -15.11 -21.11 -5.28
N GLY A 53 -15.79 -20.76 -6.35
CA GLY A 53 -16.76 -19.68 -6.32
C GLY A 53 -16.13 -18.30 -6.42
N TRP A 54 -16.96 -17.29 -6.33
CA TRP A 54 -16.51 -15.91 -6.43
C TRP A 54 -16.13 -15.39 -5.05
N PRO A 55 -14.89 -14.89 -4.86
CA PRO A 55 -14.41 -14.49 -3.54
C PRO A 55 -14.79 -13.04 -3.22
N GLY A 56 -16.08 -12.72 -3.24
CA GLY A 56 -16.53 -11.33 -3.17
C GLY A 56 -16.14 -10.62 -1.88
N VAL A 57 -16.31 -11.29 -0.74
CA VAL A 57 -16.03 -10.67 0.56
C VAL A 57 -14.53 -10.39 0.70
N GLU A 58 -13.72 -11.37 0.36
CA GLU A 58 -12.27 -11.26 0.50
C GLU A 58 -11.69 -10.24 -0.48
N LEU A 59 -12.23 -10.21 -1.70
CA LEU A 59 -11.79 -9.23 -2.69
C LEU A 59 -12.13 -7.81 -2.24
N ALA A 60 -13.35 -7.61 -1.71
CA ALA A 60 -13.74 -6.31 -1.20
C ALA A 60 -12.84 -5.88 -0.04
N ALA A 61 -12.49 -6.81 0.85
CA ALA A 61 -11.63 -6.49 1.98
C ALA A 61 -10.25 -6.04 1.54
N LEU A 62 -9.66 -6.71 0.55
CA LEU A 62 -8.35 -6.30 0.03
C LEU A 62 -8.46 -4.94 -0.68
N ALA A 63 -9.48 -4.78 -1.53
CA ALA A 63 -9.67 -3.54 -2.27
C ALA A 63 -9.88 -2.36 -1.34
N ASP A 64 -10.70 -2.53 -0.31
CA ASP A 64 -10.98 -1.46 0.64
C ASP A 64 -9.73 -1.07 1.42
N TYR A 65 -8.94 -2.05 1.85
CA TYR A 65 -7.71 -1.76 2.56
C TYR A 65 -6.72 -1.04 1.65
N ALA A 66 -6.60 -1.47 0.41
CA ALA A 66 -5.71 -0.83 -0.55
C ALA A 66 -6.09 0.65 -0.74
N GLN A 67 -7.38 0.94 -0.90
CA GLN A 67 -7.82 2.32 -1.07
C GLN A 67 -7.63 3.14 0.20
N ALA A 68 -7.98 2.58 1.35
CA ALA A 68 -8.01 3.34 2.60
C ALA A 68 -6.61 3.55 3.17
N GLU A 69 -5.74 2.56 3.07
CA GLU A 69 -4.46 2.62 3.75
C GLU A 69 -3.27 2.77 2.80
N VAL A 70 -3.23 1.95 1.74
CA VAL A 70 -2.07 1.97 0.86
C VAL A 70 -1.99 3.26 0.07
N LEU A 71 -3.09 3.64 -0.56
CA LEU A 71 -3.09 4.86 -1.39
C LEU A 71 -3.01 6.12 -0.55
N ARG A 72 -3.56 6.09 0.66
CA ARG A 72 -3.44 7.23 1.55
C ARG A 72 -2.00 7.41 1.99
N GLN A 73 -1.32 6.32 2.33
CA GLN A 73 0.09 6.42 2.68
C GLN A 73 0.92 6.94 1.51
N ALA A 74 0.61 6.49 0.30
CA ALA A 74 1.30 7.00 -0.89
C ALA A 74 1.13 8.51 -1.02
N SER A 75 -0.08 9.01 -0.80
CA SER A 75 -0.34 10.44 -0.85
C SER A 75 0.42 11.21 0.23
N ASP A 76 0.45 10.67 1.45
CA ASP A 76 1.19 11.30 2.55
C ASP A 76 2.67 11.39 2.21
N GLU A 77 3.23 10.34 1.62
CA GLU A 77 4.64 10.32 1.25
C GLU A 77 4.98 11.35 0.19
N GLU A 78 4.08 11.55 -0.76
CA GLU A 78 4.29 12.57 -1.79
C GLU A 78 4.41 13.95 -1.17
N THR A 79 3.65 14.18 -0.10
CA THR A 79 3.69 15.47 0.59
C THR A 79 4.89 15.60 1.52
N LEU A 80 5.21 14.51 2.25
CA LEU A 80 6.15 14.58 3.36
C LEU A 80 7.57 14.16 2.99
N LEU A 81 7.71 13.19 2.08
CA LEU A 81 9.01 12.61 1.79
C LEU A 81 9.59 13.04 0.46
N PHE A 82 8.75 13.21 -0.55
CA PHE A 82 9.24 13.56 -1.88
C PHE A 82 10.04 14.85 -1.93
N PRO A 83 9.68 15.89 -1.16
CA PRO A 83 10.49 17.12 -1.20
C PRO A 83 11.94 16.93 -0.78
N ALA A 84 12.21 15.86 0.02
CA ALA A 84 13.57 15.56 0.47
C ALA A 84 14.34 14.69 -0.51
N ALA A 85 13.69 14.18 -1.54
CA ALA A 85 14.31 13.31 -2.54
C ALA A 85 14.81 14.15 -3.71
N SER A 86 15.78 13.60 -4.45
CA SER A 86 16.19 14.23 -5.70
C SER A 86 15.04 14.16 -6.69
N ALA A 87 15.09 14.99 -7.74
CA ALA A 87 14.07 14.98 -8.78
C ALA A 87 13.93 13.60 -9.42
N ARG A 88 15.06 12.92 -9.63
CA ARG A 88 15.07 11.60 -10.24
C ARG A 88 14.41 10.55 -9.31
N GLU A 89 14.75 10.62 -8.03
CA GLU A 89 14.19 9.70 -7.03
C GLU A 89 12.69 9.92 -6.87
N ALA A 90 12.27 11.18 -6.78
CA ALA A 90 10.87 11.51 -6.66
C ALA A 90 10.07 11.02 -7.88
N ALA A 91 10.64 11.17 -9.09
CA ALA A 91 9.99 10.70 -10.29
C ALA A 91 9.82 9.18 -10.28
N GLY A 92 10.83 8.46 -9.80
CA GLY A 92 10.75 6.99 -9.67
C GLY A 92 9.67 6.56 -8.70
N LEU A 93 9.63 7.21 -7.54
CA LEU A 93 8.62 6.89 -6.53
C LEU A 93 7.22 7.24 -7.04
N ALA A 94 7.08 8.35 -7.77
CA ALA A 94 5.80 8.75 -8.34
C ALA A 94 5.29 7.71 -9.36
N ARG A 95 6.20 7.14 -10.16
CA ARG A 95 5.81 6.09 -11.09
C ARG A 95 5.33 4.84 -10.36
N ASP A 96 6.00 4.49 -9.26
CA ASP A 96 5.56 3.36 -8.44
C ASP A 96 4.19 3.61 -7.84
N HIS A 97 3.96 4.83 -7.34
CA HIS A 97 2.66 5.19 -6.79
C HIS A 97 1.56 5.11 -7.85
N ALA A 98 1.86 5.53 -9.08
CA ALA A 98 0.89 5.43 -10.17
C ALA A 98 0.53 3.97 -10.46
N ARG A 99 1.52 3.08 -10.43
CA ARG A 99 1.27 1.66 -10.63
C ARG A 99 0.43 1.07 -9.48
N LEU A 100 0.74 1.46 -8.25
CA LEU A 100 -0.04 1.01 -7.10
C LEU A 100 -1.49 1.49 -7.20
N ARG A 101 -1.69 2.74 -7.60
CA ARG A 101 -3.04 3.28 -7.77
C ARG A 101 -3.82 2.51 -8.83
N SER A 102 -3.17 2.22 -9.97
CA SER A 102 -3.82 1.46 -11.03
C SER A 102 -4.18 0.05 -10.58
N ALA A 103 -3.26 -0.60 -9.86
CA ALA A 103 -3.51 -1.96 -9.38
C ALA A 103 -4.62 -1.97 -8.33
N ALA A 104 -4.63 -1.00 -7.42
CA ALA A 104 -5.68 -0.90 -6.41
C ALA A 104 -7.04 -0.61 -7.06
N GLU A 105 -7.06 0.24 -8.08
CA GLU A 105 -8.29 0.56 -8.76
C GLU A 105 -8.85 -0.65 -9.49
N LEU A 106 -7.99 -1.47 -10.07
CA LEU A 106 -8.44 -2.70 -10.73
C LEU A 106 -9.13 -3.62 -9.74
N LEU A 107 -8.54 -3.80 -8.55
CA LEU A 107 -9.15 -4.62 -7.50
C LEU A 107 -10.49 -4.03 -7.07
N ALA A 108 -10.57 -2.71 -6.92
CA ALA A 108 -11.80 -2.06 -6.50
C ALA A 108 -12.91 -2.23 -7.54
N ARG A 109 -12.57 -2.08 -8.82
CA ARG A 109 -13.56 -2.23 -9.89
C ARG A 109 -14.03 -3.68 -10.02
N ALA A 110 -13.11 -4.63 -9.81
CA ALA A 110 -13.50 -6.04 -9.81
C ALA A 110 -14.44 -6.33 -8.65
N ALA A 111 -14.14 -5.77 -7.47
CA ALA A 111 -14.98 -5.97 -6.29
C ALA A 111 -16.37 -5.36 -6.48
N ALA A 112 -16.45 -4.24 -7.20
CA ALA A 112 -17.72 -3.56 -7.46
C ALA A 112 -18.49 -4.19 -8.62
N GLY A 113 -17.93 -5.17 -9.30
CA GLY A 113 -18.57 -5.78 -10.46
C GLY A 113 -18.48 -4.94 -11.71
N GLU A 114 -17.66 -3.91 -11.72
CA GLU A 114 -17.50 -3.02 -12.86
C GLU A 114 -16.47 -3.53 -13.87
N GLN A 115 -15.58 -4.42 -13.41
CA GLN A 115 -14.53 -5.00 -14.24
C GLN A 115 -14.69 -6.50 -14.20
N PRO A 116 -15.16 -7.13 -15.29
CA PRO A 116 -15.32 -8.59 -15.30
C PRO A 116 -13.95 -9.27 -15.22
N MET A 117 -13.80 -10.15 -14.24
CA MET A 117 -12.58 -10.90 -14.05
C MET A 117 -12.92 -12.30 -13.55
N SER A 118 -12.17 -13.28 -14.03
CA SER A 118 -12.27 -14.62 -13.49
C SER A 118 -11.57 -14.68 -12.13
N PRO A 119 -11.88 -15.68 -11.29
CA PRO A 119 -11.14 -15.83 -10.04
C PRO A 119 -9.62 -15.95 -10.26
N GLY A 120 -9.19 -16.64 -11.32
CA GLY A 120 -7.77 -16.74 -11.65
C GLY A 120 -7.15 -15.39 -11.97
N GLN A 121 -7.87 -14.53 -12.68
CA GLN A 121 -7.39 -13.19 -12.97
C GLN A 121 -7.33 -12.34 -11.71
N VAL A 122 -8.29 -12.51 -10.81
CA VAL A 122 -8.28 -11.83 -9.51
C VAL A 122 -7.05 -12.26 -8.71
N ALA A 123 -6.73 -13.56 -8.73
CA ALA A 123 -5.55 -14.06 -8.01
C ALA A 123 -4.27 -13.40 -8.53
N ILE A 124 -4.14 -13.28 -9.85
CA ILE A 124 -2.98 -12.63 -10.46
C ILE A 124 -2.92 -11.17 -10.04
N ALA A 125 -4.04 -10.47 -10.12
CA ALA A 125 -4.08 -9.05 -9.75
C ALA A 125 -3.71 -8.83 -8.28
N ALA A 126 -4.17 -9.71 -7.40
CA ALA A 126 -3.83 -9.61 -5.98
C ALA A 126 -2.34 -9.85 -5.74
N ARG A 127 -1.77 -10.87 -6.36
CA ARG A 127 -0.34 -11.14 -6.23
C ARG A 127 0.50 -10.02 -6.78
N ASP A 128 0.10 -9.46 -7.92
CA ASP A 128 0.82 -8.33 -8.51
C ASP A 128 0.79 -7.12 -7.59
N PHE A 129 -0.36 -6.86 -6.96
CA PHE A 129 -0.46 -5.72 -6.05
C PHE A 129 0.50 -5.89 -4.86
N VAL A 130 0.53 -7.08 -4.27
CA VAL A 130 1.44 -7.35 -3.15
C VAL A 130 2.90 -7.17 -3.58
N ALA A 131 3.26 -7.69 -4.75
CA ALA A 131 4.63 -7.60 -5.25
C ALA A 131 5.03 -6.14 -5.53
N LEU A 132 4.12 -5.37 -6.12
CA LEU A 132 4.37 -3.95 -6.38
C LEU A 132 4.59 -3.20 -5.07
N LEU A 133 3.74 -3.46 -4.08
CA LEU A 133 3.85 -2.80 -2.79
C LEU A 133 5.18 -3.15 -2.12
N GLU A 134 5.52 -4.43 -2.10
CA GLU A 134 6.77 -4.87 -1.46
C GLU A 134 7.98 -4.19 -2.07
N ARG A 135 8.07 -4.18 -3.40
CA ARG A 135 9.20 -3.54 -4.07
C ARG A 135 9.26 -2.05 -3.80
N HIS A 136 8.09 -1.41 -3.78
CA HIS A 136 8.04 0.03 -3.53
C HIS A 136 8.49 0.37 -2.13
N LEU A 137 8.03 -0.38 -1.13
CA LEU A 137 8.41 -0.13 0.25
C LEU A 137 9.91 -0.34 0.46
N LEU A 138 10.49 -1.35 -0.18
CA LEU A 138 11.93 -1.58 -0.10
C LEU A 138 12.71 -0.44 -0.74
N ALA A 139 12.23 0.08 -1.87
CA ALA A 139 12.89 1.19 -2.53
C ALA A 139 12.87 2.45 -1.67
N GLU A 140 11.75 2.71 -0.99
CA GLU A 140 11.65 3.86 -0.09
C GLU A 140 12.60 3.72 1.09
N GLU A 141 12.65 2.53 1.69
CA GLU A 141 13.53 2.31 2.83
C GLU A 141 14.99 2.47 2.44
N SER A 142 15.35 2.00 1.26
CA SER A 142 16.71 2.17 0.76
C SER A 142 17.05 3.64 0.60
N LEU A 143 16.12 4.43 0.09
CA LEU A 143 16.31 5.86 -0.06
C LEU A 143 16.51 6.56 1.28
N LEU A 144 15.71 6.17 2.27
CA LEU A 144 15.74 6.82 3.58
C LEU A 144 16.98 6.48 4.41
N ARG A 145 17.68 5.41 4.05
CA ARG A 145 18.90 5.02 4.78
C ARG A 145 20.13 5.78 4.35
N ARG A 146 20.07 6.58 3.30
CA ARG A 146 21.23 7.34 2.79
C ARG A 146 21.44 8.65 3.51
#